data_c1ca44aeaedeff92a8eb85fe50fef481
#
_entry.id   c1ca44aeaedeff92a8eb85fe50fef481
#
_cell.length_a   1.000
_cell.length_b   1.000
_cell.length_c   1.000
_cell.angle_alpha   90.00
_cell.angle_beta   90.00
_cell.angle_gamma   90.00
#
_symmetry.space_group_name_H-M   'P 1'
#
loop_
_entity.id
_entity.type
_entity.pdbx_description
1 polymer ?
#
loop_
_entity_poly.entity_id
_entity_poly.type
_entity_poly.pdbx_seq_one_letter_code
_entity_poly.pdbx_strand_id
1 'polypeptide(L)'
;LELCETDEICARAEKTVSTVERMETWRGHLLNWYDVRTLEALPRRYVSTVDSGNFCACLLLCAQALRARLAETDAAYRALPERLDALAARMDFAALYDETAELFYIGMDLETLSPGGAHYDLLASEARLTSFLAVMRREVPVRHWRRLGRAMARAHGGAALLSWSGTLFEYLLPALFLDAPHGTLLGESCRAAAKMQLDAFGCAPWGVSESGYYAFDPELSYQYHAFGLPRLSLRTERLSHVIAPYASAL
;
A
#
# COMPACT_ATOMS: atom_id res chain seq x y z
N LEU A 1 -0.30 19.93 -1.32
CA LEU A 1 -0.95 20.70 -2.39
C LEU A 1 -0.54 22.18 -2.40
N GLU A 2 0.04 22.70 -1.35
CA GLU A 2 0.60 24.07 -1.30
C GLU A 2 1.96 24.21 -1.99
N LEU A 3 2.55 23.09 -2.43
CA LEU A 3 3.88 23.04 -3.06
C LEU A 3 3.84 23.21 -4.59
N CYS A 4 2.65 23.11 -5.22
CA CYS A 4 2.48 23.22 -6.67
C CYS A 4 1.19 23.95 -6.99
N GLU A 5 1.20 24.70 -8.09
CA GLU A 5 -0.01 25.33 -8.63
C GLU A 5 -1.02 24.29 -9.11
N THR A 6 -2.31 24.62 -9.03
CA THR A 6 -3.40 23.68 -9.38
C THR A 6 -3.28 23.18 -10.83
N ASP A 7 -2.95 24.06 -11.77
CA ASP A 7 -2.82 23.69 -13.19
C ASP A 7 -1.63 22.76 -13.44
N GLU A 8 -0.53 22.92 -12.69
CA GLU A 8 0.62 21.98 -12.78
C GLU A 8 0.21 20.61 -12.27
N ILE A 9 -0.53 20.52 -11.15
CA ILE A 9 -1.04 19.25 -10.62
C ILE A 9 -1.96 18.59 -11.64
N CYS A 10 -2.90 19.35 -12.23
CA CYS A 10 -3.82 18.84 -13.25
C CYS A 10 -3.07 18.32 -14.49
N ALA A 11 -2.08 19.07 -14.98
CA ALA A 11 -1.30 18.69 -16.15
C ALA A 11 -0.47 17.40 -15.89
N ARG A 12 0.08 17.25 -14.68
CA ARG A 12 0.80 16.02 -14.28
C ARG A 12 -0.16 14.84 -14.14
N ALA A 13 -1.29 15.03 -13.50
CA ALA A 13 -2.32 14.01 -13.33
C ALA A 13 -2.86 13.55 -14.70
N GLU A 14 -3.15 14.48 -15.64
CA GLU A 14 -3.57 14.16 -17.01
C GLU A 14 -2.58 13.25 -17.72
N LYS A 15 -1.27 13.57 -17.67
CA LYS A 15 -0.22 12.74 -18.27
C LYS A 15 -0.18 11.35 -17.64
N THR A 16 -0.31 11.26 -16.32
CA THR A 16 -0.30 9.99 -15.59
C THR A 16 -1.52 9.15 -15.98
N VAL A 17 -2.73 9.73 -15.94
CA VAL A 17 -3.98 9.02 -16.28
C VAL A 17 -3.93 8.54 -17.73
N SER A 18 -3.54 9.42 -18.68
CA SER A 18 -3.42 9.07 -20.08
C SER A 18 -2.38 7.98 -20.34
N THR A 19 -1.35 7.86 -19.51
CA THR A 19 -0.38 6.78 -19.56
C THR A 19 -0.99 5.48 -19.06
N VAL A 20 -1.59 5.50 -17.87
CA VAL A 20 -2.22 4.34 -17.24
C VAL A 20 -3.34 3.74 -18.11
N GLU A 21 -4.15 4.58 -18.75
CA GLU A 21 -5.23 4.12 -19.65
C GLU A 21 -4.74 3.30 -20.85
N ARG A 22 -3.46 3.45 -21.23
CA ARG A 22 -2.84 2.70 -22.33
C ARG A 22 -2.11 1.45 -21.87
N MET A 23 -1.84 1.34 -20.57
CA MET A 23 -1.13 0.19 -20.02
C MET A 23 -2.01 -1.05 -20.01
N GLU A 24 -1.40 -2.19 -20.24
CA GLU A 24 -2.07 -3.48 -20.07
C GLU A 24 -2.49 -3.66 -18.61
N THR A 25 -3.70 -4.19 -18.41
CA THR A 25 -4.21 -4.50 -17.06
C THR A 25 -4.81 -5.90 -17.03
N TRP A 26 -4.78 -6.53 -15.86
CA TRP A 26 -5.52 -7.74 -15.59
C TRP A 26 -6.70 -7.41 -14.67
N ARG A 27 -7.92 -7.58 -15.16
CA ARG A 27 -9.16 -7.23 -14.43
C ARG A 27 -9.14 -5.82 -13.83
N GLY A 28 -8.54 -4.86 -14.56
CA GLY A 28 -8.39 -3.48 -14.11
C GLY A 28 -7.19 -3.22 -13.21
N HIS A 29 -6.48 -4.24 -12.74
CA HIS A 29 -5.26 -4.10 -11.94
C HIS A 29 -4.05 -3.92 -12.83
N LEU A 30 -3.13 -3.04 -12.41
CA LEU A 30 -1.81 -2.94 -13.03
C LEU A 30 -0.95 -4.17 -12.69
N LEU A 31 -0.07 -4.53 -13.60
CA LEU A 31 1.00 -5.49 -13.33
C LEU A 31 2.17 -4.80 -12.60
N ASN A 32 3.05 -5.56 -11.98
CA ASN A 32 4.15 -4.99 -11.20
C ASN A 32 5.22 -4.29 -12.04
N TRP A 33 5.41 -4.70 -13.29
CA TRP A 33 6.55 -4.26 -14.08
C TRP A 33 6.16 -3.93 -15.52
N TYR A 34 6.58 -2.74 -16.00
CA TYR A 34 6.41 -2.29 -17.38
C TYR A 34 7.69 -1.68 -17.91
N ASP A 35 7.95 -1.82 -19.21
CA ASP A 35 8.96 -1.02 -19.89
C ASP A 35 8.49 0.45 -19.94
N VAL A 36 9.27 1.36 -19.41
CA VAL A 36 8.88 2.78 -19.29
C VAL A 36 8.81 3.52 -20.64
N ARG A 37 9.31 2.94 -21.72
CA ARG A 37 9.31 3.53 -23.06
C ARG A 37 8.18 3.00 -23.92
N THR A 38 7.93 1.67 -23.85
CA THR A 38 6.90 1.01 -24.67
C THR A 38 5.57 0.85 -23.94
N LEU A 39 5.55 0.89 -22.60
CA LEU A 39 4.46 0.58 -21.70
C LEU A 39 4.01 -0.90 -21.80
N GLU A 40 4.82 -1.75 -22.39
CA GLU A 40 4.57 -3.19 -22.43
C GLU A 40 4.87 -3.83 -21.07
N ALA A 41 4.03 -4.77 -20.65
CA ALA A 41 4.26 -5.54 -19.44
C ALA A 41 5.52 -6.41 -19.58
N LEU A 42 6.41 -6.31 -18.61
CA LEU A 42 7.66 -7.10 -18.58
C LEU A 42 7.37 -8.55 -18.10
N PRO A 43 8.29 -9.50 -18.39
CA PRO A 43 8.24 -10.87 -17.88
C PRO A 43 8.08 -10.93 -16.35
N ARG A 44 7.59 -12.05 -15.86
CA ARG A 44 7.04 -12.24 -14.49
C ARG A 44 5.81 -11.37 -14.30
N ARG A 45 4.83 -11.59 -15.16
CA ARG A 45 3.54 -10.91 -15.16
C ARG A 45 2.80 -11.21 -13.86
N TYR A 46 2.88 -10.29 -12.94
CA TYR A 46 2.36 -10.45 -11.58
C TYR A 46 1.49 -9.25 -11.20
N VAL A 47 0.39 -9.51 -10.53
CA VAL A 47 -0.49 -8.50 -9.93
C VAL A 47 -0.38 -8.61 -8.42
N SER A 48 0.06 -7.55 -7.78
CA SER A 48 0.14 -7.45 -6.32
C SER A 48 -1.18 -6.93 -5.75
N THR A 49 -1.66 -7.60 -4.71
CA THR A 49 -2.88 -7.19 -4.02
C THR A 49 -2.71 -5.87 -3.27
N VAL A 50 -1.58 -5.68 -2.60
CA VAL A 50 -1.33 -4.44 -1.82
C VAL A 50 -1.12 -3.25 -2.73
N ASP A 51 -0.36 -3.40 -3.82
CA ASP A 51 -0.12 -2.31 -4.78
C ASP A 51 -1.41 -1.91 -5.49
N SER A 52 -2.26 -2.90 -5.80
CA SER A 52 -3.60 -2.65 -6.34
C SER A 52 -4.46 -1.82 -5.40
N GLY A 53 -4.46 -2.13 -4.11
CA GLY A 53 -5.19 -1.36 -3.10
C GLY A 53 -4.66 0.06 -2.94
N ASN A 54 -3.35 0.22 -2.86
CA ASN A 54 -2.70 1.53 -2.76
C ASN A 54 -3.00 2.37 -4.01
N PHE A 55 -2.90 1.79 -5.20
CA PHE A 55 -3.22 2.47 -6.45
C PHE A 55 -4.69 2.91 -6.51
N CYS A 56 -5.62 2.03 -6.18
CA CYS A 56 -7.05 2.35 -6.11
C CYS A 56 -7.33 3.51 -5.13
N ALA A 57 -6.74 3.47 -3.93
CA ALA A 57 -6.88 4.53 -2.94
C ALA A 57 -6.35 5.87 -3.46
N CYS A 58 -5.19 5.87 -4.11
CA CYS A 58 -4.62 7.07 -4.73
C CYS A 58 -5.51 7.64 -5.84
N LEU A 59 -6.09 6.79 -6.70
CA LEU A 59 -7.03 7.22 -7.74
C LEU A 59 -8.24 7.94 -7.14
N LEU A 60 -8.87 7.32 -6.12
CA LEU A 60 -10.04 7.89 -5.45
C LEU A 60 -9.72 9.20 -4.73
N LEU A 61 -8.57 9.25 -4.03
CA LEU A 61 -8.11 10.46 -3.34
C LEU A 61 -7.82 11.59 -4.32
N CYS A 62 -7.12 11.31 -5.42
CA CYS A 62 -6.84 12.29 -6.47
C CYS A 62 -8.12 12.79 -7.13
N ALA A 63 -9.07 11.91 -7.44
CA ALA A 63 -10.36 12.29 -8.00
C ALA A 63 -11.10 13.27 -7.08
N GLN A 64 -11.15 12.97 -5.79
CA GLN A 64 -11.81 13.82 -4.80
C GLN A 64 -11.08 15.16 -4.59
N ALA A 65 -9.76 15.16 -4.55
CA ALA A 65 -8.96 16.37 -4.42
C ALA A 65 -9.13 17.31 -5.63
N LEU A 66 -9.18 16.75 -6.83
CA LEU A 66 -9.45 17.53 -8.05
C LEU A 66 -10.88 18.09 -8.07
N ARG A 67 -11.88 17.31 -7.67
CA ARG A 67 -13.28 17.80 -7.57
C ARG A 67 -13.40 18.98 -6.64
N ALA A 68 -12.70 18.98 -5.52
CA ALA A 68 -12.72 20.10 -4.58
C ALA A 68 -12.14 21.40 -5.19
N ARG A 69 -11.42 21.32 -6.30
CA ARG A 69 -10.76 22.45 -6.98
C ARG A 69 -11.28 22.71 -8.41
N LEU A 70 -12.34 22.03 -8.84
CA LEU A 70 -12.88 22.15 -10.21
C LEU A 70 -13.26 23.58 -10.61
N ALA A 71 -13.68 24.40 -9.66
CA ALA A 71 -14.03 25.80 -9.91
C ALA A 71 -12.81 26.66 -10.31
N GLU A 72 -11.60 26.24 -9.91
CA GLU A 72 -10.32 26.92 -10.14
C GLU A 72 -9.54 26.29 -11.31
N THR A 73 -10.09 25.24 -11.93
CA THR A 73 -9.38 24.37 -12.88
C THR A 73 -9.79 24.71 -14.32
N ASP A 74 -8.83 24.69 -15.24
CA ASP A 74 -9.08 24.82 -16.68
C ASP A 74 -10.14 23.79 -17.14
N ALA A 75 -10.98 24.21 -18.08
CA ALA A 75 -12.02 23.38 -18.69
C ALA A 75 -11.46 22.06 -19.28
N ALA A 76 -10.22 22.08 -19.74
CA ALA A 76 -9.53 20.91 -20.29
C ALA A 76 -9.38 19.75 -19.30
N TYR A 77 -9.33 20.03 -18.00
CA TYR A 77 -9.11 19.01 -16.94
C TYR A 77 -10.39 18.59 -16.21
N ARG A 78 -11.54 19.13 -16.58
CA ARG A 78 -12.81 18.87 -15.87
C ARG A 78 -13.26 17.42 -15.89
N ALA A 79 -12.86 16.65 -16.89
CA ALA A 79 -13.17 15.22 -17.00
C ALA A 79 -12.18 14.32 -16.25
N LEU A 80 -11.10 14.86 -15.70
CA LEU A 80 -10.04 14.07 -15.07
C LEU A 80 -10.51 13.29 -13.82
N PRO A 81 -11.34 13.87 -12.91
CA PRO A 81 -11.86 13.11 -11.78
C PRO A 81 -12.69 11.89 -12.18
N GLU A 82 -13.51 12.00 -13.22
CA GLU A 82 -14.34 10.90 -13.72
C GLU A 82 -13.49 9.80 -14.36
N ARG A 83 -12.41 10.16 -15.03
CA ARG A 83 -11.45 9.18 -15.59
C ARG A 83 -10.70 8.43 -14.48
N LEU A 84 -10.29 9.11 -13.41
CA LEU A 84 -9.69 8.50 -12.22
C LEU A 84 -10.65 7.51 -11.56
N ASP A 85 -11.91 7.90 -11.36
CA ASP A 85 -12.94 7.01 -10.81
C ASP A 85 -13.21 5.82 -11.73
N ALA A 86 -13.22 6.02 -13.04
CA ALA A 86 -13.40 4.94 -14.00
C ALA A 86 -12.25 3.92 -13.97
N LEU A 87 -11.01 4.36 -13.75
CA LEU A 87 -9.87 3.48 -13.53
C LEU A 87 -10.05 2.67 -12.23
N ALA A 88 -10.40 3.33 -11.13
CA ALA A 88 -10.64 2.66 -9.85
C ALA A 88 -11.81 1.67 -9.94
N ALA A 89 -12.90 2.04 -10.62
CA ALA A 89 -14.08 1.19 -10.76
C ALA A 89 -13.85 -0.09 -11.56
N ARG A 90 -12.87 -0.11 -12.46
CA ARG A 90 -12.53 -1.31 -13.25
C ARG A 90 -11.74 -2.36 -12.47
N MET A 91 -11.17 -2.02 -11.32
CA MET A 91 -10.36 -2.93 -10.49
C MET A 91 -11.26 -3.92 -9.76
N ASP A 92 -11.14 -5.21 -10.09
CA ASP A 92 -11.93 -6.32 -9.54
C ASP A 92 -11.16 -7.01 -8.41
N PHE A 93 -11.33 -6.54 -7.18
CA PHE A 93 -10.65 -7.11 -6.02
C PHE A 93 -11.17 -8.52 -5.66
N ALA A 94 -12.37 -8.90 -6.04
CA ALA A 94 -12.87 -10.24 -5.80
C ALA A 94 -12.01 -11.30 -6.49
N ALA A 95 -11.36 -10.97 -7.61
CA ALA A 95 -10.46 -11.88 -8.32
C ALA A 95 -9.14 -12.19 -7.57
N LEU A 96 -8.81 -11.41 -6.54
CA LEU A 96 -7.63 -11.59 -5.67
C LEU A 96 -8.02 -12.19 -4.30
N TYR A 97 -9.29 -12.59 -4.12
CA TYR A 97 -9.82 -13.06 -2.85
C TYR A 97 -10.02 -14.57 -2.83
N ASP A 98 -9.56 -15.21 -1.78
CA ASP A 98 -9.82 -16.63 -1.50
C ASP A 98 -11.11 -16.75 -0.65
N GLU A 99 -12.18 -17.20 -1.27
CA GLU A 99 -13.47 -17.38 -0.58
C GLU A 99 -13.41 -18.49 0.50
N THR A 100 -12.52 -19.47 0.35
CA THR A 100 -12.36 -20.57 1.30
C THR A 100 -11.61 -20.12 2.55
N ALA A 101 -10.49 -19.44 2.37
CA ALA A 101 -9.71 -18.87 3.47
C ALA A 101 -10.36 -17.60 4.05
N GLU A 102 -11.23 -16.94 3.31
CA GLU A 102 -11.80 -15.62 3.58
C GLU A 102 -10.73 -14.52 3.69
N LEU A 103 -9.67 -14.62 2.90
CA LEU A 103 -8.50 -13.74 2.91
C LEU A 103 -8.08 -13.37 1.49
N PHE A 104 -7.36 -12.27 1.36
CA PHE A 104 -6.70 -11.92 0.10
C PHE A 104 -5.42 -12.71 -0.09
N TYR A 105 -5.20 -13.22 -1.28
CA TYR A 105 -3.88 -13.67 -1.72
C TYR A 105 -2.88 -12.49 -1.71
N ILE A 106 -1.59 -12.77 -1.61
CA ILE A 106 -0.55 -11.74 -1.75
C ILE A 106 -0.59 -11.15 -3.17
N GLY A 107 -0.90 -11.96 -4.16
CA GLY A 107 -1.09 -11.52 -5.53
C GLY A 107 -1.40 -12.69 -6.47
N MET A 108 -1.39 -12.40 -7.76
CA MET A 108 -1.68 -13.35 -8.84
C MET A 108 -0.52 -13.38 -9.83
N ASP A 109 0.04 -14.56 -10.03
CA ASP A 109 0.97 -14.82 -11.12
C ASP A 109 0.16 -15.14 -12.39
N LEU A 110 0.30 -14.32 -13.42
CA LEU A 110 -0.48 -14.45 -14.66
C LEU A 110 0.14 -15.40 -15.69
N GLU A 111 1.40 -15.79 -15.50
CA GLU A 111 2.06 -16.78 -16.36
C GLU A 111 1.59 -18.20 -16.01
N THR A 112 1.43 -18.46 -14.73
CA THR A 112 0.97 -19.75 -14.20
C THR A 112 -0.53 -19.77 -13.86
N LEU A 113 -1.19 -18.61 -13.88
CA LEU A 113 -2.55 -18.40 -13.39
C LEU A 113 -2.74 -18.90 -11.95
N SER A 114 -1.71 -18.72 -11.12
CA SER A 114 -1.69 -19.16 -9.74
C SER A 114 -1.68 -17.98 -8.78
N PRO A 115 -2.54 -17.98 -7.75
CA PRO A 115 -2.55 -16.93 -6.74
C PRO A 115 -1.40 -17.04 -5.72
N GLY A 116 -0.52 -18.06 -5.86
CA GLY A 116 0.44 -18.39 -4.81
C GLY A 116 -0.21 -19.00 -3.58
N GLY A 117 0.61 -19.46 -2.61
CA GLY A 117 0.11 -20.16 -1.42
C GLY A 117 -0.04 -19.29 -0.17
N ALA A 118 0.20 -17.99 -0.25
CA ALA A 118 0.22 -17.10 0.91
C ALA A 118 -0.89 -16.03 0.84
N HIS A 119 -1.35 -15.64 2.03
CA HIS A 119 -2.44 -14.66 2.19
C HIS A 119 -1.99 -13.49 3.06
N TYR A 120 -2.63 -12.34 2.86
CA TYR A 120 -2.62 -11.25 3.83
C TYR A 120 -3.63 -11.57 4.94
N ASP A 121 -3.14 -12.04 6.07
CA ASP A 121 -3.94 -12.61 7.16
C ASP A 121 -3.92 -11.78 8.45
N LEU A 122 -3.19 -10.65 8.48
CA LEU A 122 -3.07 -9.78 9.65
C LEU A 122 -3.74 -8.43 9.46
N LEU A 123 -4.34 -7.91 10.53
CA LEU A 123 -4.92 -6.56 10.54
C LEU A 123 -3.83 -5.47 10.52
N ALA A 124 -2.71 -5.69 11.22
CA ALA A 124 -1.53 -4.83 11.11
C ALA A 124 -0.73 -5.23 9.85
N SER A 125 -1.16 -4.71 8.72
CA SER A 125 -0.57 -4.92 7.41
C SER A 125 -0.87 -3.72 6.53
N GLU A 126 0.00 -3.42 5.59
CA GLU A 126 -0.24 -2.46 4.51
C GLU A 126 -1.44 -2.86 3.65
N ALA A 127 -1.69 -4.16 3.48
CA ALA A 127 -2.82 -4.69 2.73
C ALA A 127 -4.19 -4.43 3.39
N ARG A 128 -4.24 -3.92 4.64
CA ARG A 128 -5.55 -3.57 5.24
C ARG A 128 -6.27 -2.45 4.48
N LEU A 129 -5.54 -1.62 3.72
CA LEU A 129 -6.15 -0.62 2.84
C LEU A 129 -6.94 -1.30 1.71
N THR A 130 -6.36 -2.31 1.05
CA THR A 130 -7.07 -3.15 0.08
C THR A 130 -8.30 -3.82 0.69
N SER A 131 -8.12 -4.42 1.87
CA SER A 131 -9.21 -5.07 2.61
C SER A 131 -10.36 -4.11 2.91
N PHE A 132 -10.04 -2.90 3.35
CA PHE A 132 -11.05 -1.86 3.62
C PHE A 132 -11.79 -1.46 2.34
N LEU A 133 -11.07 -1.16 1.26
CA LEU A 133 -11.66 -0.74 -0.02
C LEU A 133 -12.58 -1.81 -0.60
N ALA A 134 -12.13 -3.06 -0.62
CA ALA A 134 -12.93 -4.17 -1.17
C ALA A 134 -14.21 -4.44 -0.35
N VAL A 135 -14.14 -4.31 0.98
CA VAL A 135 -15.33 -4.41 1.84
C VAL A 135 -16.27 -3.22 1.60
N MET A 136 -15.75 -2.00 1.52
CA MET A 136 -16.56 -0.79 1.27
C MET A 136 -17.23 -0.85 -0.11
N ARG A 137 -16.58 -1.38 -1.10
CA ARG A 137 -17.12 -1.59 -2.46
C ARG A 137 -18.05 -2.82 -2.54
N ARG A 138 -18.20 -3.58 -1.45
CA ARG A 138 -19.00 -4.82 -1.37
C ARG A 138 -18.53 -5.93 -2.31
N GLU A 139 -17.28 -5.92 -2.71
CA GLU A 139 -16.66 -6.97 -3.53
C GLU A 139 -16.28 -8.19 -2.68
N VAL A 140 -16.00 -7.98 -1.39
CA VAL A 140 -15.79 -9.05 -0.42
C VAL A 140 -16.65 -8.83 0.82
N PRO A 141 -17.04 -9.89 1.53
CA PRO A 141 -17.93 -9.77 2.68
C PRO A 141 -17.22 -9.16 3.91
N VAL A 142 -17.97 -8.46 4.77
CA VAL A 142 -17.45 -7.86 6.02
C VAL A 142 -16.79 -8.88 6.95
N ARG A 143 -17.15 -10.17 6.87
CA ARG A 143 -16.48 -11.22 7.64
C ARG A 143 -14.98 -11.33 7.33
N HIS A 144 -14.53 -10.97 6.12
CA HIS A 144 -13.11 -10.83 5.79
C HIS A 144 -12.37 -9.93 6.79
N TRP A 145 -12.89 -8.74 7.07
CA TRP A 145 -12.28 -7.82 8.05
C TRP A 145 -12.15 -8.44 9.45
N ARG A 146 -13.11 -9.29 9.83
CA ARG A 146 -13.08 -10.01 11.12
C ARG A 146 -12.10 -11.17 11.11
N ARG A 147 -11.84 -11.74 9.93
CA ARG A 147 -10.91 -12.85 9.73
C ARG A 147 -9.44 -12.43 9.91
N LEU A 148 -9.11 -11.16 9.62
CA LEU A 148 -7.75 -10.64 9.82
C LEU A 148 -7.28 -10.82 11.27
N GLY A 149 -6.13 -11.45 11.44
CA GLY A 149 -5.53 -11.77 12.74
C GLY A 149 -5.18 -10.53 13.55
N ARG A 150 -5.34 -10.64 14.88
CA ARG A 150 -5.11 -9.55 15.85
C ARG A 150 -4.19 -9.99 16.97
N ALA A 151 -3.15 -10.76 16.63
CA ALA A 151 -2.11 -11.09 17.58
C ALA A 151 -1.46 -9.81 18.12
N MET A 152 -1.13 -9.78 19.40
CA MET A 152 -0.64 -8.58 20.09
C MET A 152 0.64 -8.88 20.87
N ALA A 153 1.52 -7.88 20.95
CA ALA A 153 2.68 -7.90 21.82
C ALA A 153 2.64 -6.74 22.81
N ARG A 154 3.39 -6.88 23.91
CA ARG A 154 3.63 -5.76 24.84
C ARG A 154 4.48 -4.72 24.11
N ALA A 155 3.97 -3.52 24.01
CA ALA A 155 4.61 -2.38 23.38
C ALA A 155 4.60 -1.20 24.34
N HIS A 156 5.27 -0.12 24.00
CA HIS A 156 5.46 1.09 24.79
C HIS A 156 4.21 1.52 25.59
N GLY A 157 4.21 1.23 26.89
CA GLY A 157 3.11 1.61 27.81
C GLY A 157 1.80 0.82 27.68
N GLY A 158 1.72 -0.18 26.78
CA GLY A 158 0.51 -0.95 26.52
C GLY A 158 0.74 -2.20 25.68
N ALA A 159 -0.11 -2.40 24.70
CA ALA A 159 0.01 -3.48 23.72
C ALA A 159 -0.25 -2.94 22.31
N ALA A 160 0.40 -3.55 21.31
CA ALA A 160 0.20 -3.25 19.91
C ALA A 160 -0.03 -4.54 19.12
N LEU A 161 -0.72 -4.42 17.99
CA LEU A 161 -0.85 -5.52 17.04
C LEU A 161 0.53 -5.93 16.53
N LEU A 162 0.70 -7.22 16.33
CA LEU A 162 1.84 -7.77 15.59
C LEU A 162 1.58 -7.68 14.09
N SER A 163 2.61 -7.36 13.34
CA SER A 163 2.65 -7.49 11.88
C SER A 163 3.60 -8.60 11.47
N TRP A 164 3.71 -8.89 10.18
CA TRP A 164 4.62 -9.93 9.71
C TRP A 164 6.08 -9.54 9.90
N SER A 165 6.44 -8.30 9.63
CA SER A 165 7.84 -7.84 9.63
C SER A 165 8.12 -6.73 10.65
N GLY A 166 7.10 -6.12 11.25
CA GLY A 166 7.27 -5.02 12.22
C GLY A 166 7.74 -3.72 11.58
N THR A 167 7.48 -3.52 10.28
CA THR A 167 7.89 -2.34 9.52
C THR A 167 6.98 -1.15 9.81
N LEU A 168 7.48 0.08 9.70
CA LEU A 168 6.61 1.25 9.78
C LEU A 168 5.60 1.31 8.61
N PHE A 169 5.98 0.79 7.45
CA PHE A 169 5.09 0.69 6.30
C PHE A 169 3.79 -0.05 6.63
N GLU A 170 3.90 -1.23 7.27
CA GLU A 170 2.74 -2.03 7.66
C GLU A 170 1.78 -1.30 8.61
N TYR A 171 2.32 -0.43 9.49
CA TYR A 171 1.51 0.33 10.47
C TYR A 171 0.98 1.64 9.93
N LEU A 172 1.84 2.45 9.29
CA LEU A 172 1.58 3.86 9.05
C LEU A 172 1.08 4.16 7.63
N LEU A 173 1.50 3.42 6.59
CA LEU A 173 1.05 3.71 5.23
C LEU A 173 -0.49 3.74 5.11
N PRO A 174 -1.24 2.75 5.61
CA PRO A 174 -2.69 2.82 5.54
C PRO A 174 -3.30 3.97 6.32
N ALA A 175 -2.62 4.51 7.34
CA ALA A 175 -3.10 5.65 8.11
C ALA A 175 -3.08 6.98 7.34
N LEU A 176 -2.38 7.04 6.21
CA LEU A 176 -2.46 8.17 5.27
C LEU A 176 -3.83 8.25 4.58
N PHE A 177 -4.57 7.16 4.50
CA PHE A 177 -5.85 7.03 3.80
C PHE A 177 -7.01 6.75 4.75
N LEU A 178 -6.73 6.04 5.83
CA LEU A 178 -7.73 5.56 6.81
C LEU A 178 -7.40 6.15 8.17
N ASP A 179 -8.31 6.94 8.69
CA ASP A 179 -8.14 7.50 10.02
C ASP A 179 -7.90 6.40 11.07
N ALA A 180 -6.91 6.62 11.93
CA ALA A 180 -6.54 5.76 13.04
C ALA A 180 -6.65 6.52 14.38
N PRO A 181 -7.89 6.77 14.88
CA PRO A 181 -8.11 7.63 16.00
C PRO A 181 -7.44 7.14 17.29
N HIS A 182 -7.19 8.08 18.20
CA HIS A 182 -6.73 7.80 19.55
C HIS A 182 -7.72 6.84 20.27
N GLY A 183 -7.17 5.91 21.06
CA GLY A 183 -7.95 4.95 21.82
C GLY A 183 -8.49 3.77 20.99
N THR A 184 -8.23 3.75 19.68
CA THR A 184 -8.54 2.58 18.85
C THR A 184 -7.35 1.63 18.77
N LEU A 185 -7.62 0.35 18.54
CA LEU A 185 -6.58 -0.68 18.43
C LEU A 185 -5.52 -0.33 17.37
N LEU A 186 -5.95 0.13 16.19
CA LEU A 186 -5.05 0.54 15.11
C LEU A 186 -4.28 1.82 15.48
N GLY A 187 -4.96 2.83 16.01
CA GLY A 187 -4.31 4.09 16.39
C GLY A 187 -3.25 3.89 17.48
N GLU A 188 -3.54 3.07 18.50
CA GLU A 188 -2.55 2.75 19.54
C GLU A 188 -1.38 1.92 18.98
N SER A 189 -1.66 0.99 18.05
CA SER A 189 -0.60 0.21 17.41
C SER A 189 0.32 1.06 16.54
N CYS A 190 -0.21 1.99 15.77
CA CYS A 190 0.57 2.95 14.96
C CYS A 190 1.48 3.80 15.85
N ARG A 191 0.93 4.38 16.93
CA ARG A 191 1.72 5.19 17.87
C ARG A 191 2.79 4.38 18.59
N ALA A 192 2.45 3.17 19.02
CA ALA A 192 3.41 2.29 19.68
C ALA A 192 4.56 1.91 18.75
N ALA A 193 4.28 1.60 17.48
CA ALA A 193 5.29 1.27 16.49
C ALA A 193 6.27 2.45 16.27
N ALA A 194 5.76 3.66 16.03
CA ALA A 194 6.58 4.84 15.85
C ALA A 194 7.43 5.13 17.11
N LYS A 195 6.83 5.07 18.30
CA LYS A 195 7.51 5.36 19.55
C LYS A 195 8.58 4.32 19.90
N MET A 196 8.31 3.04 19.64
CA MET A 196 9.31 1.99 19.82
C MET A 196 10.50 2.14 18.89
N GLN A 197 10.32 2.66 17.67
CA GLN A 197 11.45 3.00 16.81
C GLN A 197 12.26 4.16 17.36
N LEU A 198 11.62 5.25 17.79
CA LEU A 198 12.31 6.37 18.44
C LEU A 198 13.10 5.91 19.66
N ASP A 199 12.53 5.06 20.51
CA ASP A 199 13.21 4.51 21.71
C ASP A 199 14.40 3.61 21.32
N ALA A 200 14.29 2.84 20.22
CA ALA A 200 15.34 1.93 19.77
C ALA A 200 16.55 2.65 19.16
N PHE A 201 16.34 3.81 18.53
CA PHE A 201 17.40 4.54 17.81
C PHE A 201 17.87 5.81 18.54
N GLY A 202 17.16 6.28 19.55
CA GLY A 202 17.53 7.46 20.32
C GLY A 202 17.63 8.73 19.46
N CYS A 203 18.80 9.37 19.46
CA CYS A 203 19.09 10.57 18.65
C CYS A 203 19.61 10.24 17.23
N ALA A 204 19.78 8.97 16.89
CA ALA A 204 20.21 8.54 15.56
C ALA A 204 19.06 8.65 14.55
N PRO A 205 19.36 8.69 13.24
CA PRO A 205 18.32 8.57 12.24
C PRO A 205 17.50 7.30 12.47
N TRP A 206 16.17 7.42 12.36
CA TRP A 206 15.22 6.34 12.56
C TRP A 206 14.32 6.17 11.33
N GLY A 207 13.45 5.18 11.35
CA GLY A 207 12.58 4.87 10.21
C GLY A 207 12.98 3.56 9.55
N VAL A 208 13.14 2.50 10.38
CA VAL A 208 13.35 1.14 9.87
C VAL A 208 12.07 0.64 9.26
N SER A 209 12.13 0.33 7.98
CA SER A 209 10.98 -0.11 7.20
C SER A 209 11.42 -0.88 5.96
N GLU A 210 10.48 -1.26 5.11
CA GLU A 210 10.77 -1.90 3.83
C GLU A 210 11.63 -0.99 2.98
N SER A 211 12.73 -1.54 2.44
CA SER A 211 13.70 -0.76 1.70
C SER A 211 14.44 -1.59 0.66
N GLY A 212 14.58 -1.03 -0.54
CA GLY A 212 15.66 -1.37 -1.42
C GLY A 212 16.96 -0.76 -0.86
N TYR A 213 18.04 -1.51 -0.89
CA TYR A 213 19.33 -1.04 -0.40
C TYR A 213 20.47 -1.42 -1.33
N TYR A 214 21.58 -0.69 -1.21
CA TYR A 214 22.73 -0.84 -2.08
C TYR A 214 23.49 -2.13 -1.76
N ALA A 215 23.02 -3.22 -2.33
CA ALA A 215 23.73 -4.49 -2.45
C ALA A 215 23.21 -5.16 -3.73
N PHE A 216 24.05 -5.21 -4.75
CA PHE A 216 23.67 -5.79 -6.04
C PHE A 216 24.00 -7.28 -6.08
N ASP A 217 23.10 -8.06 -6.67
CA ASP A 217 23.39 -9.45 -7.04
C ASP A 217 24.24 -9.49 -8.33
N PRO A 218 24.68 -10.69 -8.76
CA PRO A 218 25.45 -10.83 -10.01
C PRO A 218 24.74 -10.30 -11.26
N GLU A 219 23.42 -10.24 -11.25
CA GLU A 219 22.57 -9.74 -12.31
C GLU A 219 22.35 -8.20 -12.24
N LEU A 220 23.04 -7.53 -11.33
CA LEU A 220 22.95 -6.09 -11.06
C LEU A 220 21.57 -5.63 -10.56
N SER A 221 20.77 -6.54 -9.98
CA SER A 221 19.54 -6.18 -9.30
C SER A 221 19.84 -5.75 -7.86
N TYR A 222 19.23 -4.64 -7.44
CA TYR A 222 19.34 -4.21 -6.04
C TYR A 222 18.63 -5.19 -5.10
N GLN A 223 19.09 -5.25 -3.87
CA GLN A 223 18.45 -6.05 -2.84
C GLN A 223 17.28 -5.28 -2.19
N TYR A 224 16.28 -6.04 -1.73
CA TYR A 224 15.12 -5.51 -1.03
C TYR A 224 14.86 -6.37 0.22
N HIS A 225 14.49 -5.71 1.31
CA HIS A 225 14.10 -6.40 2.51
C HIS A 225 13.09 -5.59 3.33
N ALA A 226 12.17 -6.29 4.01
CA ALA A 226 11.20 -5.68 4.92
C ALA A 226 11.81 -5.57 6.33
N PHE A 227 12.66 -4.56 6.53
CA PHE A 227 13.27 -4.29 7.84
C PHE A 227 12.23 -3.76 8.83
N GLY A 228 12.21 -4.28 10.04
CA GLY A 228 11.25 -3.86 11.05
C GLY A 228 11.73 -4.09 12.49
N LEU A 229 10.85 -3.80 13.43
CA LEU A 229 11.11 -4.01 14.86
C LEU A 229 10.85 -5.47 15.25
N PRO A 230 11.85 -6.23 15.74
CA PRO A 230 11.66 -7.65 16.09
C PRO A 230 10.56 -7.89 17.13
N ARG A 231 10.32 -6.93 18.03
CA ARG A 231 9.28 -7.05 19.07
C ARG A 231 7.85 -6.89 18.53
N LEU A 232 7.69 -6.35 17.33
CA LEU A 232 6.41 -6.17 16.65
C LEU A 232 6.24 -7.13 15.46
N SER A 233 7.26 -7.95 15.18
CA SER A 233 7.31 -8.89 14.07
C SER A 233 6.93 -10.30 14.51
N LEU A 234 6.15 -10.99 13.66
CA LEU A 234 5.98 -12.45 13.75
C LEU A 234 7.17 -13.21 13.16
N ARG A 235 7.98 -12.58 12.31
CA ARG A 235 9.23 -13.13 11.82
C ARG A 235 10.33 -12.92 12.85
N THR A 236 11.16 -13.95 13.05
CA THR A 236 12.28 -13.88 13.99
C THR A 236 13.48 -13.26 13.27
N GLU A 237 13.53 -11.94 13.22
CA GLU A 237 14.64 -11.21 12.63
C GLU A 237 15.37 -10.36 13.68
N ARG A 238 16.61 -9.98 13.37
CA ARG A 238 17.36 -9.06 14.21
C ARG A 238 17.07 -7.63 13.79
N LEU A 239 17.12 -6.69 14.74
CA LEU A 239 17.03 -5.28 14.44
C LEU A 239 18.16 -4.91 13.45
N SER A 240 17.78 -4.29 12.34
CA SER A 240 18.70 -3.75 11.35
C SER A 240 18.80 -2.23 11.50
N HIS A 241 19.91 -1.67 11.05
CA HIS A 241 20.13 -0.21 10.97
C HIS A 241 19.93 0.34 9.56
N VAL A 242 19.22 -0.39 8.69
CA VAL A 242 18.84 0.12 7.37
C VAL A 242 17.64 1.06 7.53
N ILE A 243 17.88 2.34 7.29
CA ILE A 243 16.89 3.40 7.43
C ILE A 243 16.26 3.67 6.07
N ALA A 244 14.93 3.66 6.04
CA ALA A 244 14.12 4.08 4.92
C ALA A 244 13.58 5.49 5.20
N PRO A 245 14.12 6.57 4.57
CA PRO A 245 13.79 7.95 4.93
C PRO A 245 12.30 8.28 4.85
N TYR A 246 11.56 7.64 3.96
CA TYR A 246 10.11 7.84 3.85
C TYR A 246 9.37 7.44 5.13
N ALA A 247 9.88 6.44 5.85
CA ALA A 247 9.18 5.87 7.00
C ALA A 247 9.16 6.80 8.22
N SER A 248 10.13 7.71 8.34
CA SER A 248 10.11 8.75 9.37
C SER A 248 9.25 9.95 8.99
N ALA A 249 8.78 10.03 7.73
CA ALA A 249 7.86 11.06 7.25
C ALA A 249 6.38 10.61 7.27
N LEU A 250 6.11 9.31 7.47
CA LEU A 250 4.76 8.78 7.65
C LEU A 250 4.21 9.18 9.03
#